data_448b15de807a11a193f030ac2a0dedec
#
_entry.id   448b15de807a11a193f030ac2a0dedec
#
_cell.length_a   1.000
_cell.length_b   1.000
_cell.length_c   1.000
_cell.angle_alpha   90.00
_cell.angle_beta   90.00
_cell.angle_gamma   90.00
#
_symmetry.space_group_name_H-M   'P 1'
#
loop_
_entity.id
_entity.type
_entity.pdbx_description
1 polymer ?
#
loop_
_entity_poly.entity_id
_entity_poly.type
_entity_poly.pdbx_seq_one_letter_code
_entity_poly.pdbx_strand_id
1 'polypeptide(L)'
;YVYGERILKHKIKNSTSEEKVKYLNDLLKLWEEKREHFPSKTPLGDILAKSAQLQYDNKNDFGISNSEIYLNFDTAYNEDLSSFNNPKNLYTYFKLIVQLYDENLKSAEDLFTKYDEISEKVEKEIKNYTNKVNKFVGSSDEEVSISAKDQRRIKSYNSFLKAYDQISKGMEKDLG
;
A
#
# COMPACT_ATOMS: atom_id res chain seq x y z
N TYR A 1 8.30 14.34 12.70
CA TYR A 1 7.30 13.45 12.12
C TYR A 1 7.57 11.98 12.42
N VAL A 2 8.79 11.44 12.19
CA VAL A 2 9.10 10.00 12.42
C VAL A 2 8.87 9.59 13.89
N TYR A 3 9.31 10.38 14.85
CA TYR A 3 9.08 10.10 16.27
C TYR A 3 7.59 10.24 16.65
N GLY A 4 6.90 11.27 16.14
CA GLY A 4 5.47 11.46 16.34
C GLY A 4 4.65 10.28 15.84
N GLU A 5 4.95 9.75 14.64
CA GLU A 5 4.30 8.58 14.08
C GLU A 5 4.50 7.33 14.96
N ARG A 6 5.71 7.11 15.48
CA ARG A 6 5.98 5.97 16.39
C ARG A 6 5.22 6.09 17.71
N ILE A 7 5.16 7.28 18.28
CA ILE A 7 4.42 7.53 19.53
C ILE A 7 2.93 7.28 19.32
N LEU A 8 2.34 7.83 18.24
CA LEU A 8 0.93 7.64 17.93
C LEU A 8 0.58 6.17 17.68
N LYS A 9 1.39 5.44 16.89
CA LYS A 9 1.20 4.00 16.67
C LYS A 9 1.28 3.19 17.98
N HIS A 10 2.18 3.55 18.87
CA HIS A 10 2.25 2.91 20.19
C HIS A 10 1.00 3.20 21.02
N LYS A 11 0.53 4.45 21.05
CA LYS A 11 -0.69 4.84 21.74
C LYS A 11 -1.92 4.13 21.17
N ILE A 12 -2.09 4.09 19.84
CA ILE A 12 -3.19 3.37 19.17
C ILE A 12 -3.25 1.90 19.62
N LYS A 13 -2.09 1.25 19.74
CA LYS A 13 -2.02 -0.16 20.14
C LYS A 13 -2.42 -0.41 21.60
N ASN A 14 -2.22 0.58 22.48
CA ASN A 14 -2.34 0.41 23.93
C ASN A 14 -3.47 1.24 24.56
N SER A 15 -4.32 1.89 23.75
CA SER A 15 -5.42 2.74 24.24
C SER A 15 -6.76 2.02 24.23
N THR A 16 -7.71 2.56 25.00
CA THR A 16 -9.13 2.21 24.95
C THR A 16 -9.78 2.68 23.66
N SER A 17 -10.98 2.20 23.32
CA SER A 17 -11.67 2.52 22.06
C SER A 17 -11.82 4.02 21.81
N GLU A 18 -12.23 4.80 22.80
CA GLU A 18 -12.44 6.26 22.65
C GLU A 18 -11.12 7.02 22.42
N GLU A 19 -10.09 6.70 23.19
CA GLU A 19 -8.75 7.30 23.01
C GLU A 19 -8.10 6.86 21.71
N LYS A 20 -8.36 5.62 21.27
CA LYS A 20 -7.85 5.06 20.03
C LYS A 20 -8.29 5.87 18.82
N VAL A 21 -9.57 6.21 18.72
CA VAL A 21 -10.12 7.04 17.63
C VAL A 21 -9.41 8.40 17.57
N LYS A 22 -9.18 9.04 18.71
CA LYS A 22 -8.40 10.28 18.77
C LYS A 22 -7.01 10.11 18.18
N TYR A 23 -6.25 9.10 18.62
CA TYR A 23 -4.90 8.88 18.14
C TYR A 23 -4.83 8.44 16.67
N LEU A 24 -5.86 7.76 16.16
CA LEU A 24 -6.00 7.45 14.74
C LEU A 24 -6.17 8.74 13.91
N ASN A 25 -7.03 9.66 14.34
CA ASN A 25 -7.21 10.96 13.69
C ASN A 25 -5.93 11.83 13.79
N ASP A 26 -5.27 11.85 14.93
CA ASP A 26 -3.99 12.55 15.11
C ASP A 26 -2.91 12.00 14.15
N LEU A 27 -2.92 10.68 13.89
CA LEU A 27 -1.99 10.05 12.94
C LEU A 27 -2.28 10.44 11.49
N LEU A 28 -3.55 10.47 11.08
CA LEU A 28 -3.94 10.95 9.75
C LEU A 28 -3.50 12.40 9.55
N LYS A 29 -3.81 13.27 10.50
CA LYS A 29 -3.40 14.68 10.48
C LYS A 29 -1.88 14.85 10.41
N LEU A 30 -1.12 14.05 11.17
CA LEU A 30 0.34 14.07 11.13
C LEU A 30 0.88 13.75 9.73
N TRP A 31 0.24 12.83 9.00
CA TRP A 31 0.65 12.48 7.63
C TRP A 31 0.30 13.58 6.62
N GLU A 32 -0.84 14.25 6.77
CA GLU A 32 -1.23 15.42 5.97
C GLU A 32 -0.23 16.57 6.18
N GLU A 33 0.04 16.97 7.42
CA GLU A 33 1.03 17.99 7.76
C GLU A 33 2.42 17.64 7.23
N LYS A 34 2.83 16.38 7.35
CA LYS A 34 4.10 15.92 6.79
C LYS A 34 4.16 16.11 5.28
N ARG A 35 3.04 15.84 4.58
CA ARG A 35 2.98 16.06 3.14
C ARG A 35 3.04 17.55 2.77
N GLU A 36 2.33 18.40 3.48
CA GLU A 36 2.36 19.84 3.25
C GLU A 36 3.79 20.40 3.36
N HIS A 37 4.54 19.96 4.38
CA HIS A 37 5.90 20.45 4.62
C HIS A 37 6.99 19.75 3.80
N PHE A 38 6.75 18.50 3.36
CA PHE A 38 7.75 17.68 2.64
C PHE A 38 7.13 16.93 1.45
N PRO A 39 6.51 17.63 0.47
CA PRO A 39 5.79 16.98 -0.62
C PRO A 39 6.67 16.05 -1.47
N SER A 40 7.93 16.40 -1.69
CA SER A 40 8.87 15.57 -2.45
C SER A 40 9.27 14.26 -1.77
N LYS A 41 9.10 14.17 -0.43
CA LYS A 41 9.41 12.98 0.38
C LYS A 41 8.18 12.17 0.79
N THR A 42 7.00 12.68 0.47
CA THR A 42 5.70 12.11 0.81
C THR A 42 4.76 12.20 -0.39
N PRO A 43 4.97 11.33 -1.40
CA PRO A 43 4.14 11.29 -2.60
C PRO A 43 2.66 11.12 -2.26
N LEU A 44 1.78 11.71 -3.08
CA LEU A 44 0.35 11.82 -2.79
C LEU A 44 -0.33 10.43 -2.70
N GLY A 45 -0.12 9.59 -3.70
CA GLY A 45 -0.72 8.26 -3.74
C GLY A 45 -0.28 7.37 -2.59
N ASP A 46 1.00 7.47 -2.14
CA ASP A 46 1.48 6.73 -0.97
C ASP A 46 0.78 7.16 0.33
N ILE A 47 0.64 8.47 0.55
CA ILE A 47 -0.01 9.00 1.75
C ILE A 47 -1.51 8.69 1.75
N LEU A 48 -2.22 8.89 0.65
CA LEU A 48 -3.65 8.61 0.55
C LEU A 48 -3.93 7.10 0.74
N ALA A 49 -3.16 6.23 0.07
CA ALA A 49 -3.30 4.79 0.22
C ALA A 49 -2.96 4.30 1.65
N LYS A 50 -1.96 4.89 2.28
CA LYS A 50 -1.60 4.62 3.67
C LYS A 50 -2.70 5.04 4.64
N SER A 51 -3.37 6.15 4.38
CA SER A 51 -4.50 6.64 5.15
C SER A 51 -5.72 5.73 4.98
N ALA A 52 -6.04 5.34 3.75
CA ALA A 52 -7.11 4.37 3.47
C ALA A 52 -6.83 2.99 4.13
N GLN A 53 -5.57 2.54 4.13
CA GLN A 53 -5.19 1.30 4.82
C GLN A 53 -5.35 1.40 6.33
N LEU A 54 -5.02 2.54 6.94
CA LEU A 54 -5.26 2.76 8.37
C LEU A 54 -6.75 2.70 8.71
N GLN A 55 -7.60 3.28 7.86
CA GLN A 55 -9.05 3.23 7.98
C GLN A 55 -9.57 1.80 7.83
N TYR A 56 -9.08 1.03 6.86
CA TYR A 56 -9.43 -0.38 6.68
C TYR A 56 -9.05 -1.22 7.90
N ASP A 57 -7.82 -1.09 8.38
CA ASP A 57 -7.32 -1.85 9.53
C ASP A 57 -8.06 -1.51 10.84
N ASN A 58 -8.74 -0.35 10.91
CA ASN A 58 -9.47 0.14 12.08
C ASN A 58 -10.90 0.58 11.74
N LYS A 59 -11.56 -0.06 10.76
CA LYS A 59 -12.86 0.37 10.24
C LYS A 59 -13.96 0.47 11.29
N ASN A 60 -13.94 -0.44 12.27
CA ASN A 60 -14.94 -0.43 13.35
C ASN A 60 -14.74 0.76 14.30
N ASP A 61 -13.51 1.14 14.57
CA ASP A 61 -13.20 2.30 15.43
C ASP A 61 -13.59 3.61 14.73
N PHE A 62 -13.39 3.71 13.41
CA PHE A 62 -13.79 4.87 12.61
C PHE A 62 -15.30 4.90 12.29
N GLY A 63 -16.01 3.77 12.40
CA GLY A 63 -17.40 3.66 11.95
C GLY A 63 -17.57 3.87 10.45
N ILE A 64 -16.56 3.51 9.65
CA ILE A 64 -16.52 3.73 8.19
C ILE A 64 -16.86 2.44 7.43
N SER A 65 -17.61 2.58 6.34
CA SER A 65 -18.06 1.47 5.49
C SER A 65 -16.96 1.00 4.51
N ASN A 66 -17.12 -0.24 3.99
CA ASN A 66 -16.25 -0.76 2.91
C ASN A 66 -16.32 0.13 1.66
N SER A 67 -17.49 0.67 1.32
CA SER A 67 -17.67 1.57 0.17
C SER A 67 -16.86 2.85 0.32
N GLU A 68 -16.88 3.49 1.50
CA GLU A 68 -16.12 4.71 1.76
C GLU A 68 -14.60 4.45 1.74
N ILE A 69 -14.16 3.33 2.32
CA ILE A 69 -12.73 2.95 2.28
C ILE A 69 -12.29 2.64 0.85
N TYR A 70 -13.15 1.95 0.06
CA TYR A 70 -12.90 1.71 -1.35
C TYR A 70 -12.70 3.02 -2.13
N LEU A 71 -13.58 4.01 -1.94
CA LEU A 71 -13.47 5.32 -2.57
C LEU A 71 -12.18 6.05 -2.17
N ASN A 72 -11.72 5.92 -0.94
CA ASN A 72 -10.46 6.51 -0.50
C ASN A 72 -9.24 5.86 -1.19
N PHE A 73 -9.26 4.54 -1.38
CA PHE A 73 -8.25 3.85 -2.19
C PHE A 73 -8.34 4.22 -3.68
N ASP A 74 -9.55 4.31 -4.22
CA ASP A 74 -9.79 4.69 -5.62
C ASP A 74 -9.27 6.12 -5.89
N THR A 75 -9.51 7.04 -4.98
CA THR A 75 -8.93 8.39 -5.02
C THR A 75 -7.39 8.34 -5.02
N ALA A 76 -6.78 7.57 -4.12
CA ALA A 76 -5.34 7.43 -4.05
C ALA A 76 -4.74 6.87 -5.36
N TYR A 77 -5.42 5.88 -5.95
CA TYR A 77 -5.02 5.23 -7.18
C TYR A 77 -5.10 6.16 -8.39
N ASN A 78 -6.17 6.93 -8.50
CA ASN A 78 -6.42 7.82 -9.63
C ASN A 78 -5.61 9.13 -9.54
N GLU A 79 -5.40 9.69 -8.34
CA GLU A 79 -4.67 10.95 -8.16
C GLU A 79 -3.15 10.81 -8.36
N ASP A 80 -2.55 9.68 -7.93
CA ASP A 80 -1.12 9.45 -8.09
C ASP A 80 -0.79 7.96 -8.14
N LEU A 81 -1.14 7.33 -9.26
CA LEU A 81 -0.85 5.91 -9.54
C LEU A 81 0.64 5.58 -9.38
N SER A 82 1.53 6.53 -9.69
CA SER A 82 2.97 6.30 -9.70
C SER A 82 3.52 5.97 -8.31
N SER A 83 2.94 6.55 -7.27
CA SER A 83 3.33 6.32 -5.88
C SER A 83 2.42 5.36 -5.12
N PHE A 84 1.30 4.92 -5.71
CA PHE A 84 0.45 3.86 -5.16
C PHE A 84 1.07 2.49 -5.44
N ASN A 85 2.12 2.14 -4.69
CA ASN A 85 2.97 0.98 -4.99
C ASN A 85 3.21 0.05 -3.79
N ASN A 86 2.49 0.22 -2.68
CA ASN A 86 2.59 -0.71 -1.56
C ASN A 86 1.76 -1.98 -1.85
N PRO A 87 2.37 -3.20 -1.84
CA PRO A 87 1.66 -4.44 -2.14
C PRO A 87 0.43 -4.67 -1.25
N LYS A 88 0.53 -4.41 0.06
CA LYS A 88 -0.61 -4.56 0.99
C LYS A 88 -1.77 -3.65 0.59
N ASN A 89 -1.50 -2.39 0.23
CA ASN A 89 -2.53 -1.42 -0.15
C ASN A 89 -3.22 -1.84 -1.45
N LEU A 90 -2.47 -2.29 -2.46
CA LEU A 90 -3.02 -2.81 -3.72
C LEU A 90 -3.93 -4.02 -3.48
N TYR A 91 -3.50 -4.96 -2.63
CA TYR A 91 -4.31 -6.14 -2.31
C TYR A 91 -5.55 -5.78 -1.48
N THR A 92 -5.44 -4.88 -0.51
CA THR A 92 -6.62 -4.40 0.26
C THR A 92 -7.63 -3.72 -0.65
N TYR A 93 -7.17 -2.88 -1.59
CA TYR A 93 -8.02 -2.22 -2.57
C TYR A 93 -8.76 -3.24 -3.45
N PHE A 94 -8.06 -4.26 -3.94
CA PHE A 94 -8.69 -5.35 -4.68
C PHE A 94 -9.71 -6.13 -3.82
N LYS A 95 -9.37 -6.50 -2.59
CA LYS A 95 -10.30 -7.20 -1.69
C LYS A 95 -11.58 -6.39 -1.42
N LEU A 96 -11.49 -5.09 -1.38
CA LEU A 96 -12.67 -4.23 -1.18
C LEU A 96 -13.61 -4.29 -2.38
N ILE A 97 -13.12 -4.29 -3.64
CA ILE A 97 -14.02 -4.44 -4.80
C ILE A 97 -14.67 -5.82 -4.83
N VAL A 98 -13.96 -6.90 -4.45
CA VAL A 98 -14.56 -8.24 -4.30
C VAL A 98 -15.67 -8.23 -3.27
N GLN A 99 -15.43 -7.66 -2.08
CA GLN A 99 -16.46 -7.54 -1.03
C GLN A 99 -17.68 -6.73 -1.49
N LEU A 100 -17.47 -5.61 -2.19
CA LEU A 100 -18.55 -4.79 -2.71
C LEU A 100 -19.33 -5.51 -3.83
N TYR A 101 -18.68 -6.35 -4.61
CA TYR A 101 -19.35 -7.22 -5.58
C TYR A 101 -20.22 -8.27 -4.87
N ASP A 102 -19.70 -8.94 -3.85
CA ASP A 102 -20.44 -9.92 -3.05
C ASP A 102 -21.66 -9.30 -2.33
N GLU A 103 -21.53 -8.03 -1.92
CA GLU A 103 -22.60 -7.23 -1.33
C GLU A 103 -23.60 -6.66 -2.38
N ASN A 104 -23.43 -6.96 -3.67
CA ASN A 104 -24.20 -6.42 -4.82
C ASN A 104 -24.15 -4.88 -4.92
N LEU A 105 -23.10 -4.25 -4.45
CA LEU A 105 -22.84 -2.81 -4.55
C LEU A 105 -21.98 -2.45 -5.74
N LYS A 106 -21.35 -3.43 -6.39
CA LYS A 106 -20.56 -3.33 -7.60
C LYS A 106 -20.93 -4.43 -8.59
N SER A 107 -20.78 -4.16 -9.89
CA SER A 107 -21.04 -5.13 -10.93
C SER A 107 -19.84 -6.06 -11.17
N ALA A 108 -20.06 -7.18 -11.88
CA ALA A 108 -18.96 -8.03 -12.35
C ALA A 108 -18.02 -7.28 -13.30
N GLU A 109 -18.55 -6.36 -14.13
CA GLU A 109 -17.73 -5.52 -15.00
C GLU A 109 -16.80 -4.60 -14.20
N ASP A 110 -17.29 -3.96 -13.12
CA ASP A 110 -16.46 -3.16 -12.20
C ASP A 110 -15.36 -4.01 -11.58
N LEU A 111 -15.68 -5.23 -11.12
CA LEU A 111 -14.74 -6.15 -10.51
C LEU A 111 -13.62 -6.56 -11.47
N PHE A 112 -13.97 -7.02 -12.69
CA PHE A 112 -12.98 -7.45 -13.66
C PHE A 112 -12.13 -6.30 -14.20
N THR A 113 -12.74 -5.13 -14.43
CA THR A 113 -12.00 -3.91 -14.80
C THR A 113 -10.95 -3.57 -13.73
N LYS A 114 -11.34 -3.59 -12.46
CA LYS A 114 -10.42 -3.28 -11.36
C LYS A 114 -9.34 -4.36 -11.17
N TYR A 115 -9.68 -5.62 -11.42
CA TYR A 115 -8.69 -6.71 -11.42
C TYR A 115 -7.61 -6.47 -12.49
N ASP A 116 -8.01 -6.15 -13.71
CA ASP A 116 -7.09 -5.89 -14.82
C ASP A 116 -6.17 -4.68 -14.51
N GLU A 117 -6.74 -3.58 -14.02
CA GLU A 117 -6.00 -2.37 -13.65
C GLU A 117 -4.95 -2.64 -12.56
N ILE A 118 -5.33 -3.36 -11.51
CA ILE A 118 -4.41 -3.66 -10.39
C ILE A 118 -3.38 -4.70 -10.82
N SER A 119 -3.75 -5.70 -11.62
CA SER A 119 -2.83 -6.71 -12.15
C SER A 119 -1.76 -6.07 -13.02
N GLU A 120 -2.14 -5.17 -13.94
CA GLU A 120 -1.19 -4.42 -14.76
C GLU A 120 -0.22 -3.58 -13.89
N LYS A 121 -0.74 -2.93 -12.84
CA LYS A 121 0.09 -2.19 -11.89
C LYS A 121 1.06 -3.10 -11.16
N VAL A 122 0.62 -4.27 -10.69
CA VAL A 122 1.47 -5.27 -10.01
C VAL A 122 2.57 -5.78 -10.92
N GLU A 123 2.25 -6.14 -12.17
CA GLU A 123 3.23 -6.58 -13.17
C GLU A 123 4.29 -5.51 -13.46
N LYS A 124 3.86 -4.25 -13.59
CA LYS A 124 4.75 -3.11 -13.78
C LYS A 124 5.71 -2.93 -12.61
N GLU A 125 5.25 -3.09 -11.38
CA GLU A 125 6.11 -3.00 -10.20
C GLU A 125 7.06 -4.20 -10.09
N ILE A 126 6.62 -5.41 -10.40
CA ILE A 126 7.49 -6.61 -10.49
C ILE A 126 8.62 -6.34 -11.48
N LYS A 127 8.31 -5.88 -12.69
CA LYS A 127 9.31 -5.52 -13.70
C LYS A 127 10.28 -4.44 -13.21
N ASN A 128 9.75 -3.40 -12.54
CA ASN A 128 10.55 -2.31 -11.98
C ASN A 128 11.55 -2.82 -10.93
N TYR A 129 11.10 -3.63 -9.96
CA TYR A 129 11.97 -4.17 -8.92
C TYR A 129 12.94 -5.23 -9.45
N THR A 130 12.52 -6.05 -10.41
CA THR A 130 13.42 -6.99 -11.11
C THR A 130 14.56 -6.24 -11.80
N ASN A 131 14.25 -5.16 -12.52
CA ASN A 131 15.28 -4.33 -13.16
C ASN A 131 16.22 -3.67 -12.13
N LYS A 132 15.69 -3.27 -10.95
CA LYS A 132 16.54 -2.74 -9.87
C LYS A 132 17.49 -3.79 -9.32
N VAL A 133 17.04 -5.04 -9.14
CA VAL A 133 17.90 -6.15 -8.69
C VAL A 133 18.98 -6.46 -9.76
N ASN A 134 18.58 -6.59 -11.02
CA ASN A 134 19.48 -6.93 -12.12
C ASN A 134 20.62 -5.92 -12.31
N LYS A 135 20.41 -4.63 -11.98
CA LYS A 135 21.46 -3.62 -12.00
C LYS A 135 22.63 -3.91 -11.04
N PHE A 136 22.38 -4.67 -9.98
CA PHE A 136 23.43 -5.07 -9.02
C PHE A 136 24.06 -6.43 -9.35
N VAL A 137 23.37 -7.27 -10.13
CA VAL A 137 23.83 -8.63 -10.48
C VAL A 137 24.49 -8.67 -11.86
N GLY A 138 24.08 -7.80 -12.78
CA GLY A 138 24.53 -7.80 -14.18
C GLY A 138 25.93 -7.23 -14.45
N SER A 139 26.68 -6.83 -13.43
CA SER A 139 28.07 -6.33 -13.58
C SER A 139 29.14 -7.34 -13.18
N SER A 140 28.80 -8.63 -13.10
CA SER A 140 29.69 -9.67 -12.56
C SER A 140 30.36 -10.54 -13.62
N ASP A 141 31.24 -9.96 -14.46
CA ASP A 141 32.38 -10.70 -15.04
C ASP A 141 33.66 -10.55 -14.20
N GLU A 142 33.60 -9.77 -13.12
CA GLU A 142 34.64 -9.71 -12.09
C GLU A 142 33.95 -9.96 -10.73
N GLU A 143 34.64 -10.68 -9.81
CA GLU A 143 34.23 -10.85 -8.40
C GLU A 143 34.19 -9.49 -7.67
N VAL A 144 33.24 -8.63 -8.05
CA VAL A 144 33.02 -7.37 -7.36
C VAL A 144 32.25 -7.69 -6.10
N SER A 145 32.88 -7.61 -4.95
CA SER A 145 32.22 -7.75 -3.66
C SER A 145 31.15 -6.69 -3.52
N ILE A 146 29.87 -7.12 -3.59
CA ILE A 146 28.70 -6.23 -3.43
C ILE A 146 28.79 -5.57 -2.07
N SER A 147 28.73 -4.23 -2.03
CA SER A 147 28.80 -3.48 -0.76
C SER A 147 27.67 -3.90 0.20
N ALA A 148 27.91 -3.83 1.51
CA ALA A 148 26.89 -4.13 2.52
C ALA A 148 25.64 -3.25 2.37
N LYS A 149 25.76 -2.04 1.83
CA LYS A 149 24.66 -1.14 1.51
C LYS A 149 23.82 -1.68 0.36
N ASP A 150 24.44 -2.19 -0.68
CA ASP A 150 23.77 -2.72 -1.86
C ASP A 150 23.14 -4.08 -1.59
N GLN A 151 23.76 -4.92 -0.76
CA GLN A 151 23.15 -6.16 -0.25
C GLN A 151 21.83 -5.87 0.49
N ARG A 152 21.77 -4.82 1.32
CA ARG A 152 20.53 -4.40 2.00
C ARG A 152 19.46 -3.93 1.00
N ARG A 153 19.85 -3.22 -0.06
CA ARG A 153 18.93 -2.78 -1.13
C ARG A 153 18.36 -3.98 -1.89
N ILE A 154 19.21 -4.92 -2.31
CA ILE A 154 18.81 -6.16 -2.99
C ILE A 154 17.82 -6.94 -2.09
N LYS A 155 18.14 -7.11 -0.81
CA LYS A 155 17.23 -7.77 0.14
C LYS A 155 15.88 -7.08 0.24
N SER A 156 15.86 -5.75 0.27
CA SER A 156 14.61 -4.97 0.27
C SER A 156 13.81 -5.16 -1.02
N TYR A 157 14.45 -5.10 -2.19
CA TYR A 157 13.79 -5.30 -3.49
C TYR A 157 13.22 -6.72 -3.64
N ASN A 158 13.96 -7.74 -3.22
CA ASN A 158 13.48 -9.13 -3.21
C ASN A 158 12.29 -9.32 -2.26
N SER A 159 12.23 -8.58 -1.15
CA SER A 159 11.06 -8.59 -0.26
C SER A 159 9.82 -8.01 -0.93
N PHE A 160 9.97 -6.94 -1.72
CA PHE A 160 8.88 -6.39 -2.53
C PHE A 160 8.44 -7.35 -3.63
N LEU A 161 9.39 -7.95 -4.37
CA LEU A 161 9.08 -8.95 -5.40
C LEU A 161 8.27 -10.12 -4.84
N LYS A 162 8.68 -10.66 -3.69
CA LYS A 162 7.94 -11.71 -3.01
C LYS A 162 6.54 -11.26 -2.60
N ALA A 163 6.38 -10.04 -2.10
CA ALA A 163 5.08 -9.52 -1.70
C ALA A 163 4.15 -9.32 -2.91
N TYR A 164 4.66 -8.81 -4.03
CA TYR A 164 3.87 -8.68 -5.26
C TYR A 164 3.45 -10.03 -5.85
N ASP A 165 4.34 -11.04 -5.87
CA ASP A 165 3.97 -12.40 -6.27
C ASP A 165 2.87 -13.00 -5.38
N GLN A 166 2.94 -12.76 -4.07
CA GLN A 166 1.94 -13.22 -3.12
C GLN A 166 0.58 -12.56 -3.36
N ILE A 167 0.51 -11.25 -3.61
CA ILE A 167 -0.77 -10.59 -3.87
C ILE A 167 -1.34 -10.96 -5.23
N SER A 168 -0.53 -11.16 -6.26
CA SER A 168 -0.99 -11.65 -7.57
C SER A 168 -1.73 -12.98 -7.42
N LYS A 169 -1.10 -13.96 -6.74
CA LYS A 169 -1.73 -15.25 -6.44
C LYS A 169 -2.97 -15.14 -5.55
N GLY A 170 -2.96 -14.18 -4.61
CA GLY A 170 -4.11 -13.89 -3.75
C GLY A 170 -5.29 -13.36 -4.55
N MET A 171 -5.05 -12.44 -5.47
CA MET A 171 -6.08 -11.86 -6.35
C MET A 171 -6.71 -12.92 -7.25
N GLU A 172 -5.91 -13.80 -7.88
CA GLU A 172 -6.40 -14.92 -8.70
C GLU A 172 -7.29 -15.86 -7.87
N LYS A 173 -6.89 -16.17 -6.64
CA LYS A 173 -7.65 -17.02 -5.73
C LYS A 173 -8.97 -16.37 -5.28
N ASP A 174 -8.99 -15.07 -5.06
CA ASP A 174 -10.17 -14.35 -4.58
C ASP A 174 -11.21 -14.13 -5.71
N LEU A 175 -10.81 -14.33 -6.98
CA LEU A 175 -11.75 -14.36 -8.12
C LEU A 175 -12.42 -15.73 -8.34
N GLY A 176 -11.92 -16.79 -7.71
CA GLY A 176 -12.54 -18.11 -7.78
C GLY A 176 -11.92 -19.08 -8.67
#